data_c2ac69928ff71e754ce647ac90c895b1
#
_entry.id   c2ac69928ff71e754ce647ac90c895b1
#
_cell.length_a   1.000
_cell.length_b   1.000
_cell.length_c   1.000
_cell.angle_alpha   90.00
_cell.angle_beta   90.00
_cell.angle_gamma   90.00
#
_symmetry.space_group_name_H-M   'P 1'
#
loop_
_entity.id
_entity.type
_entity.pdbx_description
1 polymer ?
#
loop_
_entity_poly.entity_id
_entity_poly.type
_entity_poly.pdbx_seq_one_letter_code
_entity_poly.pdbx_strand_id
1 'polypeptide(L)'
;MSDDTAYLGLDVEISNAVFAHAGFCIEFVKLLSSEQGIVELQKGKIDILPSASYNKERASIAYFSKDYRREKIRLFARNITAPITNLTELFTANYTFTANPSAYYGEELAQILTIKWYKQRFFEVPSATQRMELVKRGRVDFAFEDELSGLYFKQSLGDKELVLHDYVVNDNAIHFMLNRQSFDYEKVRKINQAINALNPQLRKIETKYLELIKSKPVGPF
;
A
#
# COMPACT_ATOMS: atom_id res chain seq x y z
N MET A 1 6.39 -29.18 7.57
CA MET A 1 7.61 -28.55 7.08
C MET A 1 7.24 -27.09 6.93
N SER A 2 7.66 -26.22 7.86
CA SER A 2 7.50 -24.77 7.75
C SER A 2 8.43 -24.30 6.65
N ASP A 3 7.87 -23.72 5.61
CA ASP A 3 8.63 -23.03 4.56
C ASP A 3 9.22 -21.77 5.22
N ASP A 4 10.50 -21.83 5.54
CA ASP A 4 11.23 -20.80 6.32
C ASP A 4 11.61 -19.62 5.41
N THR A 5 10.66 -19.19 4.55
CA THR A 5 10.80 -17.97 3.76
C THR A 5 10.61 -16.77 4.67
N ALA A 6 11.70 -16.16 5.09
CA ALA A 6 11.67 -14.96 5.90
C ALA A 6 10.94 -13.85 5.13
N TYR A 7 9.79 -13.41 5.64
CA TYR A 7 9.10 -12.23 5.10
C TYR A 7 9.94 -10.99 5.37
N LEU A 8 10.18 -10.20 4.33
CA LEU A 8 10.97 -8.97 4.39
C LEU A 8 10.14 -7.79 3.86
N GLY A 9 10.40 -6.61 4.38
CA GLY A 9 9.78 -5.38 3.91
C GLY A 9 9.50 -4.40 5.05
N LEU A 10 9.20 -3.17 4.67
CA LEU A 10 8.93 -2.06 5.59
C LEU A 10 7.86 -2.41 6.63
N ASP A 11 6.68 -2.81 6.17
CA ASP A 11 5.54 -3.09 7.05
C ASP A 11 5.73 -4.38 7.85
N VAL A 12 6.55 -5.33 7.37
CA VAL A 12 6.94 -6.53 8.14
C VAL A 12 7.82 -6.14 9.32
N GLU A 13 8.84 -5.31 9.10
CA GLU A 13 9.75 -4.85 10.16
C GLU A 13 9.03 -3.99 11.19
N ILE A 14 8.15 -3.08 10.75
CA ILE A 14 7.30 -2.26 11.63
C ILE A 14 6.35 -3.16 12.44
N SER A 15 5.68 -4.13 11.81
CA SER A 15 4.76 -5.03 12.49
C SER A 15 5.48 -5.84 13.58
N ASN A 16 6.62 -6.43 13.26
CA ASN A 16 7.43 -7.16 14.25
C ASN A 16 7.79 -6.27 15.44
N ALA A 17 8.27 -5.05 15.21
CA ALA A 17 8.64 -4.13 16.28
C ALA A 17 7.44 -3.77 17.17
N VAL A 18 6.32 -3.36 16.57
CA VAL A 18 5.13 -2.89 17.29
C VAL A 18 4.48 -4.02 18.08
N PHE A 19 4.24 -5.19 17.46
CA PHE A 19 3.54 -6.28 18.14
C PHE A 19 4.42 -6.93 19.22
N ALA A 20 5.72 -7.09 19.00
CA ALA A 20 6.63 -7.57 20.04
C ALA A 20 6.66 -6.62 21.24
N HIS A 21 6.71 -5.30 21.02
CA HIS A 21 6.66 -4.31 22.11
C HIS A 21 5.32 -4.32 22.85
N ALA A 22 4.22 -4.59 22.14
CA ALA A 22 2.90 -4.73 22.75
C ALA A 22 2.67 -6.08 23.47
N GLY A 23 3.65 -7.00 23.42
CA GLY A 23 3.60 -8.32 24.07
C GLY A 23 2.86 -9.39 23.25
N PHE A 24 2.78 -9.22 21.92
CA PHE A 24 2.18 -10.21 21.02
C PHE A 24 3.26 -10.89 20.16
N CYS A 25 3.10 -12.21 19.96
CA CYS A 25 3.80 -12.95 18.91
C CYS A 25 2.92 -12.94 17.66
N ILE A 26 3.50 -12.66 16.49
CA ILE A 26 2.79 -12.66 15.22
C ILE A 26 3.42 -13.63 14.24
N GLU A 27 2.59 -14.21 13.39
CA GLU A 27 2.97 -15.05 12.26
C GLU A 27 2.46 -14.39 10.97
N PHE A 28 3.30 -14.40 9.95
CA PHE A 28 2.92 -13.79 8.65
C PHE A 28 2.32 -14.84 7.73
N VAL A 29 1.23 -14.47 7.07
CA VAL A 29 0.60 -15.25 6.01
C VAL A 29 0.63 -14.47 4.70
N LYS A 30 0.96 -15.16 3.60
CA LYS A 30 0.97 -14.55 2.28
C LYS A 30 -0.46 -14.42 1.75
N LEU A 31 -0.80 -13.21 1.34
CA LEU A 31 -2.07 -12.88 0.69
C LEU A 31 -1.80 -12.35 -0.72
N LEU A 32 -2.73 -12.57 -1.65
CA LEU A 32 -2.56 -12.22 -3.05
C LEU A 32 -2.94 -10.77 -3.35
N SER A 33 -3.84 -10.18 -2.54
CA SER A 33 -4.34 -8.81 -2.75
C SER A 33 -4.87 -8.20 -1.45
N SER A 34 -5.05 -6.88 -1.45
CA SER A 34 -5.74 -6.17 -0.35
C SER A 34 -7.17 -6.65 -0.16
N GLU A 35 -7.86 -6.99 -1.26
CA GLU A 35 -9.22 -7.53 -1.23
C GLU A 35 -9.27 -8.85 -0.46
N GLN A 36 -8.39 -9.79 -0.80
CA GLN A 36 -8.29 -11.06 -0.07
C GLN A 36 -8.01 -10.81 1.41
N GLY A 37 -7.11 -9.87 1.75
CA GLY A 37 -6.80 -9.52 3.13
C GLY A 37 -8.03 -9.07 3.92
N ILE A 38 -8.86 -8.20 3.33
CA ILE A 38 -10.10 -7.72 3.96
C ILE A 38 -11.08 -8.88 4.18
N VAL A 39 -11.27 -9.73 3.17
CA VAL A 39 -12.17 -10.89 3.25
C VAL A 39 -11.70 -11.89 4.31
N GLU A 40 -10.41 -12.21 4.36
CA GLU A 40 -9.87 -13.16 5.34
C GLU A 40 -9.90 -12.59 6.77
N LEU A 41 -9.72 -11.27 6.93
CA LEU A 41 -9.88 -10.59 8.20
C LEU A 41 -11.34 -10.68 8.69
N GLN A 42 -12.32 -10.44 7.81
CA GLN A 42 -13.74 -10.55 8.14
C GLN A 42 -14.14 -11.98 8.56
N LYS A 43 -13.56 -12.98 7.91
CA LYS A 43 -13.78 -14.40 8.23
C LYS A 43 -13.06 -14.88 9.49
N GLY A 44 -12.22 -14.04 10.09
CA GLY A 44 -11.39 -14.43 11.24
C GLY A 44 -10.29 -15.42 10.90
N LYS A 45 -9.87 -15.49 9.63
CA LYS A 45 -8.73 -16.31 9.19
C LYS A 45 -7.39 -15.64 9.42
N ILE A 46 -7.38 -14.33 9.48
CA ILE A 46 -6.28 -13.52 9.94
C ILE A 46 -6.76 -12.56 11.02
N ASP A 47 -5.88 -12.24 11.95
CA ASP A 47 -6.18 -11.35 13.07
C ASP A 47 -5.80 -9.90 12.78
N ILE A 48 -4.79 -9.69 11.91
CA ILE A 48 -4.17 -8.40 11.65
C ILE A 48 -3.96 -8.23 10.15
N LEU A 49 -4.36 -7.08 9.63
CA LEU A 49 -4.03 -6.64 8.27
C LEU A 49 -3.24 -5.33 8.37
N PRO A 50 -1.92 -5.35 8.06
CA PRO A 50 -1.11 -4.13 8.00
C PRO A 50 -1.40 -3.32 6.74
N SER A 51 -0.75 -2.15 6.59
CA SER A 51 -0.83 -1.28 5.41
C SER A 51 -2.25 -0.82 5.06
N ALA A 52 -3.08 -0.60 6.08
CA ALA A 52 -4.48 -0.28 5.88
C ALA A 52 -4.75 1.22 5.98
N SER A 53 -5.25 1.82 4.91
CA SER A 53 -5.86 3.15 4.93
C SER A 53 -7.22 3.09 5.60
N TYR A 54 -7.50 4.08 6.45
CA TYR A 54 -8.79 4.20 7.12
C TYR A 54 -9.88 4.63 6.13
N ASN A 55 -11.02 3.97 6.16
CA ASN A 55 -12.29 4.47 5.65
C ASN A 55 -13.46 3.93 6.49
N LYS A 56 -14.66 4.52 6.32
CA LYS A 56 -15.86 4.18 7.12
C LYS A 56 -16.30 2.74 6.94
N GLU A 57 -16.22 2.21 5.73
CA GLU A 57 -16.59 0.83 5.41
C GLU A 57 -15.69 -0.16 6.16
N ARG A 58 -14.38 0.00 6.05
CA ARG A 58 -13.41 -0.84 6.76
C ARG A 58 -13.53 -0.70 8.28
N ALA A 59 -13.83 0.51 8.79
CA ALA A 59 -14.02 0.75 10.20
C ALA A 59 -15.28 0.07 10.76
N SER A 60 -16.24 -0.29 9.92
CA SER A 60 -17.43 -1.06 10.37
C SER A 60 -17.10 -2.52 10.68
N ILE A 61 -16.05 -3.08 10.07
CA ILE A 61 -15.69 -4.51 10.16
C ILE A 61 -14.49 -4.81 11.06
N ALA A 62 -13.63 -3.82 11.35
CA ALA A 62 -12.42 -4.01 12.13
C ALA A 62 -12.17 -2.83 13.07
N TYR A 63 -11.33 -3.03 14.10
CA TYR A 63 -10.71 -1.92 14.79
C TYR A 63 -9.52 -1.40 14.01
N PHE A 64 -9.21 -0.12 14.17
CA PHE A 64 -8.01 0.49 13.62
C PHE A 64 -7.08 0.90 14.77
N SER A 65 -5.79 0.62 14.60
CA SER A 65 -4.77 1.20 15.47
C SER A 65 -4.62 2.71 15.22
N LYS A 66 -3.82 3.40 16.03
CA LYS A 66 -3.21 4.66 15.60
C LYS A 66 -2.40 4.43 14.32
N ASP A 67 -2.19 5.50 13.57
CA ASP A 67 -1.29 5.48 12.43
C ASP A 67 0.15 5.20 12.88
N TYR A 68 0.84 4.38 12.11
CA TYR A 68 2.23 4.04 12.37
C TYR A 68 3.20 4.57 11.30
N ARG A 69 2.69 4.95 10.12
CA ARG A 69 3.39 5.64 9.04
C ARG A 69 2.43 6.42 8.15
N ARG A 70 2.98 7.13 7.19
CA ARG A 70 2.20 7.72 6.09
C ARG A 70 2.58 7.06 4.77
N GLU A 71 1.62 7.07 3.86
CA GLU A 71 1.73 6.54 2.51
C GLU A 71 1.34 7.62 1.51
N LYS A 72 2.17 7.83 0.50
CA LYS A 72 1.84 8.72 -0.61
C LYS A 72 1.53 7.90 -1.84
N ILE A 73 0.28 7.98 -2.29
CA ILE A 73 -0.10 7.42 -3.57
C ILE A 73 0.33 8.36 -4.68
N ARG A 74 1.05 7.81 -5.64
CA ARG A 74 1.62 8.54 -6.78
C ARG A 74 1.23 7.87 -8.09
N LEU A 75 1.48 8.57 -9.19
CA LEU A 75 1.29 8.07 -10.54
C LEU A 75 2.65 7.71 -11.15
N PHE A 76 2.71 6.51 -11.70
CA PHE A 76 3.84 6.05 -12.51
C PHE A 76 3.40 5.92 -13.96
N ALA A 77 4.17 6.48 -14.88
CA ALA A 77 3.88 6.47 -16.31
C ALA A 77 5.15 6.19 -17.12
N ARG A 78 4.99 5.83 -18.39
CA ARG A 78 6.11 5.72 -19.33
C ARG A 78 6.12 6.94 -20.25
N ASN A 79 7.25 7.66 -20.28
CA ASN A 79 7.48 8.81 -21.18
C ASN A 79 6.43 9.94 -21.13
N ILE A 80 5.50 9.91 -20.15
CA ILE A 80 4.56 11.00 -19.94
C ILE A 80 5.19 11.94 -18.93
N THR A 81 5.60 13.12 -19.35
CA THR A 81 6.32 14.11 -18.53
C THR A 81 5.53 15.39 -18.32
N ALA A 82 4.36 15.52 -18.95
CA ALA A 82 3.51 16.69 -18.78
C ALA A 82 3.06 16.82 -17.30
N PRO A 83 3.06 18.03 -16.73
CA PRO A 83 2.58 18.25 -15.38
C PRO A 83 1.13 17.79 -15.21
N ILE A 84 0.85 17.07 -14.11
CA ILE A 84 -0.49 16.64 -13.73
C ILE A 84 -0.98 17.61 -12.68
N THR A 85 -2.16 18.22 -12.89
CA THR A 85 -2.76 19.19 -11.98
C THR A 85 -3.90 18.61 -11.16
N ASN A 86 -4.66 17.67 -11.73
CA ASN A 86 -5.75 16.94 -11.07
C ASN A 86 -6.07 15.63 -11.80
N LEU A 87 -6.74 14.70 -11.11
CA LEU A 87 -7.09 13.39 -11.68
C LEU A 87 -8.18 13.51 -12.76
N THR A 88 -9.11 14.44 -12.61
CA THR A 88 -10.23 14.60 -13.56
C THR A 88 -9.71 14.89 -14.97
N GLU A 89 -8.68 15.72 -15.12
CA GLU A 89 -8.06 16.00 -16.43
C GLU A 89 -7.48 14.72 -17.05
N LEU A 90 -6.82 13.87 -16.28
CA LEU A 90 -6.29 12.60 -16.78
C LEU A 90 -7.40 11.66 -17.26
N PHE A 91 -8.49 11.56 -16.49
CA PHE A 91 -9.61 10.71 -16.87
C PHE A 91 -10.38 11.25 -18.06
N THR A 92 -10.45 12.57 -18.25
CA THR A 92 -11.05 13.18 -19.45
C THR A 92 -10.16 13.06 -20.69
N ALA A 93 -8.84 13.01 -20.54
CA ALA A 93 -7.87 12.84 -21.62
C ALA A 93 -7.77 11.40 -22.16
N ASN A 94 -8.69 10.52 -21.82
CA ASN A 94 -8.76 9.11 -22.28
C ASN A 94 -7.59 8.21 -21.92
N TYR A 95 -6.78 8.53 -20.92
CA TYR A 95 -5.76 7.63 -20.41
C TYR A 95 -6.37 6.39 -19.75
N THR A 96 -5.57 5.33 -19.73
CA THR A 96 -5.84 4.07 -19.07
C THR A 96 -5.03 3.93 -17.78
N PHE A 97 -5.59 3.26 -16.78
CA PHE A 97 -5.02 3.21 -15.44
C PHE A 97 -4.99 1.80 -14.90
N THR A 98 -4.01 1.50 -14.06
CA THR A 98 -3.99 0.27 -13.28
C THR A 98 -3.73 0.54 -11.80
N ALA A 99 -4.33 -0.31 -10.94
CA ALA A 99 -4.26 -0.19 -9.49
C ALA A 99 -4.42 -1.56 -8.79
N ASN A 100 -4.15 -1.62 -7.50
CA ASN A 100 -4.39 -2.82 -6.71
C ASN A 100 -5.89 -2.94 -6.37
N PRO A 101 -6.52 -4.10 -6.57
CA PRO A 101 -7.92 -4.34 -6.23
C PRO A 101 -8.24 -3.96 -4.77
N SER A 102 -9.36 -3.27 -4.58
CA SER A 102 -9.86 -2.85 -3.26
C SER A 102 -8.90 -2.00 -2.42
N ALA A 103 -7.79 -1.50 -2.98
CA ALA A 103 -6.97 -0.50 -2.32
C ALA A 103 -7.70 0.85 -2.29
N TYR A 104 -7.46 1.64 -1.24
CA TYR A 104 -8.05 2.97 -1.09
C TYR A 104 -7.05 4.03 -1.55
N TYR A 105 -7.37 4.74 -2.60
CA TYR A 105 -6.53 5.76 -3.23
C TYR A 105 -7.03 7.19 -3.00
N GLY A 106 -7.93 7.39 -2.05
CA GLY A 106 -8.49 8.69 -1.69
C GLY A 106 -9.89 8.93 -2.26
N GLU A 107 -10.54 9.95 -1.70
CA GLU A 107 -11.93 10.28 -2.00
C GLU A 107 -12.10 10.79 -3.45
N GLU A 108 -11.14 11.57 -3.95
CA GLU A 108 -11.21 12.11 -5.33
C GLU A 108 -11.30 10.97 -6.35
N LEU A 109 -10.40 9.98 -6.27
CA LEU A 109 -10.44 8.84 -7.18
C LEU A 109 -11.71 8.00 -6.96
N ALA A 110 -12.13 7.80 -5.72
CA ALA A 110 -13.36 7.06 -5.43
C ALA A 110 -14.58 7.70 -6.11
N GLN A 111 -14.71 9.02 -6.08
CA GLN A 111 -15.78 9.76 -6.76
C GLN A 111 -15.68 9.65 -8.28
N ILE A 112 -14.49 9.81 -8.86
CA ILE A 112 -14.26 9.66 -10.30
C ILE A 112 -14.70 8.28 -10.80
N LEU A 113 -14.40 7.22 -10.05
CA LEU A 113 -14.72 5.84 -10.42
C LEU A 113 -16.20 5.48 -10.29
N THR A 114 -17.05 6.36 -9.74
CA THR A 114 -18.51 6.20 -9.82
C THR A 114 -19.03 6.38 -11.25
N ILE A 115 -18.28 7.08 -12.09
CA ILE A 115 -18.62 7.32 -13.49
C ILE A 115 -18.20 6.11 -14.32
N LYS A 116 -19.20 5.39 -14.86
CA LYS A 116 -19.00 4.13 -15.60
C LYS A 116 -17.94 4.24 -16.71
N TRP A 117 -17.95 5.33 -17.47
CA TRP A 117 -16.99 5.57 -18.54
C TRP A 117 -15.55 5.65 -18.06
N TYR A 118 -15.29 6.26 -16.91
CA TYR A 118 -13.96 6.33 -16.30
C TYR A 118 -13.56 4.98 -15.71
N LYS A 119 -14.49 4.28 -15.04
CA LYS A 119 -14.22 2.95 -14.46
C LYS A 119 -13.82 1.91 -15.51
N GLN A 120 -14.32 1.99 -16.74
CA GLN A 120 -13.96 1.07 -17.83
C GLN A 120 -12.49 1.14 -18.25
N ARG A 121 -11.78 2.22 -17.91
CA ARG A 121 -10.37 2.43 -18.23
C ARG A 121 -9.46 2.25 -17.00
N PHE A 122 -10.02 1.77 -15.91
CA PHE A 122 -9.34 1.50 -14.65
C PHE A 122 -9.28 0.00 -14.43
N PHE A 123 -8.06 -0.57 -14.57
CA PHE A 123 -7.81 -2.01 -14.51
C PHE A 123 -7.23 -2.40 -13.15
N GLU A 124 -7.92 -3.25 -12.44
CA GLU A 124 -7.46 -3.76 -11.16
C GLU A 124 -6.57 -5.00 -11.37
N VAL A 125 -5.31 -4.89 -10.99
CA VAL A 125 -4.29 -5.94 -11.11
C VAL A 125 -3.59 -6.14 -9.77
N PRO A 126 -3.69 -7.33 -9.14
CA PRO A 126 -3.16 -7.55 -7.79
C PRO A 126 -1.65 -7.36 -7.65
N SER A 127 -0.88 -7.86 -8.60
CA SER A 127 0.59 -7.83 -8.54
C SER A 127 1.15 -6.45 -8.92
N ALA A 128 1.87 -5.82 -8.01
CA ALA A 128 2.55 -4.54 -8.27
C ALA A 128 3.58 -4.66 -9.40
N THR A 129 4.34 -5.76 -9.47
CA THR A 129 5.25 -6.03 -10.59
C THR A 129 4.51 -6.04 -11.92
N GLN A 130 3.36 -6.72 -11.99
CA GLN A 130 2.55 -6.76 -13.22
C GLN A 130 2.01 -5.39 -13.59
N ARG A 131 1.55 -4.58 -12.62
CA ARG A 131 1.10 -3.20 -12.87
C ARG A 131 2.20 -2.36 -13.50
N MET A 132 3.39 -2.39 -12.92
CA MET A 132 4.54 -1.64 -13.44
C MET A 132 5.00 -2.15 -14.82
N GLU A 133 4.96 -3.48 -15.05
CA GLU A 133 5.24 -4.06 -16.37
C GLU A 133 4.21 -3.64 -17.44
N LEU A 134 2.92 -3.52 -17.09
CA LEU A 134 1.89 -3.04 -18.02
C LEU A 134 2.20 -1.61 -18.47
N VAL A 135 2.59 -0.72 -17.55
CA VAL A 135 3.00 0.66 -17.87
C VAL A 135 4.28 0.64 -18.71
N LYS A 136 5.30 -0.12 -18.29
CA LYS A 136 6.56 -0.26 -19.03
C LYS A 136 6.35 -0.67 -20.48
N ARG A 137 5.42 -1.58 -20.75
CA ARG A 137 5.10 -2.07 -22.09
C ARG A 137 4.11 -1.17 -22.85
N GLY A 138 3.68 -0.06 -22.28
CA GLY A 138 2.69 0.85 -22.88
C GLY A 138 1.32 0.21 -23.09
N ARG A 139 0.97 -0.80 -22.27
CA ARG A 139 -0.35 -1.44 -22.28
C ARG A 139 -1.38 -0.67 -21.46
N VAL A 140 -0.88 0.10 -20.50
CA VAL A 140 -1.63 1.01 -19.64
C VAL A 140 -0.78 2.26 -19.49
N ASP A 141 -1.41 3.43 -19.44
CA ASP A 141 -0.71 4.71 -19.41
C ASP A 141 -0.16 5.03 -18.02
N PHE A 142 -0.94 4.77 -16.96
CA PHE A 142 -0.59 5.09 -15.58
C PHE A 142 -0.82 3.93 -14.62
N ALA A 143 0.07 3.78 -13.65
CA ALA A 143 -0.15 2.95 -12.45
C ALA A 143 -0.31 3.85 -11.22
N PHE A 144 -1.37 3.60 -10.43
CA PHE A 144 -1.50 4.10 -9.06
C PHE A 144 -0.73 3.17 -8.14
N GLU A 145 0.25 3.73 -7.43
CA GLU A 145 1.07 2.94 -6.51
C GLU A 145 1.54 3.78 -5.33
N ASP A 146 1.78 3.13 -4.19
CA ASP A 146 2.53 3.74 -3.10
C ASP A 146 3.93 4.15 -3.59
N GLU A 147 4.37 5.34 -3.22
CA GLU A 147 5.64 5.92 -3.69
C GLU A 147 6.83 5.00 -3.43
N LEU A 148 6.93 4.41 -2.24
CA LEU A 148 8.04 3.52 -1.89
C LEU A 148 7.99 2.22 -2.69
N SER A 149 6.82 1.59 -2.74
CA SER A 149 6.61 0.36 -3.50
C SER A 149 6.86 0.58 -4.99
N GLY A 150 6.32 1.65 -5.56
CA GLY A 150 6.50 1.98 -6.96
C GLY A 150 7.95 2.29 -7.32
N LEU A 151 8.68 3.02 -6.48
CA LEU A 151 10.12 3.28 -6.67
C LEU A 151 10.94 1.98 -6.60
N TYR A 152 10.61 1.09 -5.65
CA TYR A 152 11.25 -0.23 -5.55
C TYR A 152 11.05 -1.03 -6.83
N PHE A 153 9.81 -1.15 -7.34
CA PHE A 153 9.54 -1.90 -8.57
C PHE A 153 10.12 -1.24 -9.80
N LYS A 154 10.08 0.10 -9.91
CA LYS A 154 10.76 0.84 -10.98
C LYS A 154 12.24 0.49 -11.02
N GLN A 155 12.90 0.47 -9.88
CA GLN A 155 14.31 0.13 -9.78
C GLN A 155 14.58 -1.33 -10.13
N SER A 156 13.75 -2.26 -9.62
CA SER A 156 13.86 -3.71 -9.92
C SER A 156 13.71 -4.02 -11.40
N LEU A 157 12.85 -3.28 -12.11
CA LEU A 157 12.67 -3.42 -13.55
C LEU A 157 13.79 -2.82 -14.38
N GLY A 158 14.69 -2.03 -13.76
CA GLY A 158 15.80 -1.36 -14.42
C GLY A 158 15.37 -0.39 -15.51
N ASP A 159 14.12 0.07 -15.49
CA ASP A 159 13.54 0.90 -16.55
C ASP A 159 13.71 2.39 -16.24
N LYS A 160 14.50 3.06 -17.09
CA LYS A 160 14.75 4.50 -17.00
C LYS A 160 13.61 5.35 -17.58
N GLU A 161 12.73 4.76 -18.40
CA GLU A 161 11.61 5.47 -19.03
C GLU A 161 10.37 5.55 -18.15
N LEU A 162 10.30 4.74 -17.07
CA LEU A 162 9.27 4.88 -16.05
C LEU A 162 9.48 6.16 -15.25
N VAL A 163 8.50 7.03 -15.28
CA VAL A 163 8.49 8.33 -14.60
C VAL A 163 7.58 8.26 -13.38
N LEU A 164 8.07 8.74 -12.24
CA LEU A 164 7.26 9.04 -11.07
C LEU A 164 6.80 10.50 -11.19
N HIS A 165 5.51 10.74 -11.24
CA HIS A 165 4.94 12.08 -11.27
C HIS A 165 4.95 12.76 -9.91
N ASP A 166 5.13 14.08 -9.87
CA ASP A 166 5.13 14.85 -8.61
C ASP A 166 3.73 15.00 -8.01
N TYR A 167 2.69 14.79 -8.80
CA TYR A 167 1.31 14.83 -8.32
C TYR A 167 1.07 13.75 -7.25
N VAL A 168 0.66 14.19 -6.06
CA VAL A 168 0.27 13.31 -4.95
C VAL A 168 -1.23 13.06 -5.04
N VAL A 169 -1.61 11.86 -5.46
CA VAL A 169 -3.02 11.45 -5.56
C VAL A 169 -3.67 11.43 -4.18
N ASN A 170 -2.97 10.90 -3.20
CA ASN A 170 -3.43 10.82 -1.83
C ASN A 170 -2.24 10.70 -0.87
N ASP A 171 -2.34 11.32 0.30
CA ASP A 171 -1.38 11.19 1.39
C ASP A 171 -2.11 10.66 2.62
N ASN A 172 -1.98 9.35 2.87
CA ASN A 172 -2.75 8.62 3.85
C ASN A 172 -1.97 8.33 5.13
N ALA A 173 -2.69 8.36 6.24
CA ALA A 173 -2.30 7.67 7.46
C ALA A 173 -2.52 6.15 7.29
N ILE A 174 -1.52 5.36 7.67
CA ILE A 174 -1.53 3.90 7.56
C ILE A 174 -1.59 3.27 8.95
N HIS A 175 -2.48 2.30 9.07
CA HIS A 175 -2.90 1.66 10.30
C HIS A 175 -2.82 0.13 10.21
N PHE A 176 -2.87 -0.53 11.35
CA PHE A 176 -3.25 -1.94 11.44
C PHE A 176 -4.77 -2.05 11.53
N MET A 177 -5.39 -2.84 10.64
CA MET A 177 -6.75 -3.32 10.85
C MET A 177 -6.71 -4.57 11.73
N LEU A 178 -7.50 -4.59 12.79
CA LEU A 178 -7.48 -5.60 13.84
C LEU A 178 -8.86 -6.27 13.91
N ASN A 179 -8.88 -7.60 13.79
CA ASN A 179 -10.12 -8.37 13.85
C ASN A 179 -10.81 -8.19 15.22
N ARG A 180 -12.10 -7.89 15.22
CA ARG A 180 -12.88 -7.64 16.45
C ARG A 180 -13.11 -8.88 17.29
N GLN A 181 -12.94 -10.08 16.74
CA GLN A 181 -13.04 -11.32 17.50
C GLN A 181 -11.76 -11.61 18.29
N SER A 182 -10.60 -11.24 17.74
CA SER A 182 -9.27 -11.49 18.34
C SER A 182 -8.80 -10.33 19.22
N PHE A 183 -9.23 -9.10 18.91
CA PHE A 183 -8.82 -7.89 19.60
C PHE A 183 -10.00 -7.22 20.29
N ASP A 184 -9.81 -6.87 21.55
CA ASP A 184 -10.66 -5.97 22.35
C ASP A 184 -10.02 -4.59 22.49
N TYR A 185 -10.69 -3.65 23.14
CA TYR A 185 -10.19 -2.29 23.35
C TYR A 185 -8.87 -2.23 24.13
N GLU A 186 -8.65 -3.16 25.09
CA GLU A 186 -7.41 -3.20 25.87
C GLU A 186 -6.21 -3.62 25.01
N LYS A 187 -6.38 -4.61 24.15
CA LYS A 187 -5.34 -5.04 23.20
C LYS A 187 -5.04 -3.95 22.19
N VAL A 188 -6.06 -3.29 21.64
CA VAL A 188 -5.90 -2.15 20.73
C VAL A 188 -5.15 -1.00 21.44
N ARG A 189 -5.47 -0.72 22.71
CA ARG A 189 -4.77 0.29 23.51
C ARG A 189 -3.28 -0.04 23.68
N LYS A 190 -2.93 -1.30 23.97
CA LYS A 190 -1.54 -1.74 24.06
C LYS A 190 -0.75 -1.53 22.75
N ILE A 191 -1.37 -1.87 21.62
CA ILE A 191 -0.79 -1.63 20.28
C ILE A 191 -0.56 -0.13 20.06
N ASN A 192 -1.55 0.70 20.38
CA ASN A 192 -1.44 2.16 20.25
C ASN A 192 -0.35 2.78 21.15
N GLN A 193 -0.18 2.24 22.36
CA GLN A 193 0.92 2.62 23.26
C GLN A 193 2.28 2.21 22.67
N ALA A 194 2.39 1.00 22.10
CA ALA A 194 3.59 0.54 21.43
C ALA A 194 3.97 1.42 20.23
N ILE A 195 3.00 1.78 19.38
CA ILE A 195 3.22 2.69 18.24
C ILE A 195 3.77 4.04 18.75
N ASN A 196 3.17 4.62 19.78
CA ASN A 196 3.63 5.89 20.34
C ASN A 196 5.07 5.78 20.91
N ALA A 197 5.35 4.72 21.69
CA ALA A 197 6.66 4.51 22.30
C ALA A 197 7.76 4.29 21.26
N LEU A 198 7.44 3.61 20.15
CA LEU A 198 8.37 3.27 19.10
C LEU A 198 8.45 4.30 17.97
N ASN A 199 7.71 5.42 18.02
CA ASN A 199 7.65 6.39 16.92
C ASN A 199 9.05 6.77 16.36
N PRO A 200 10.08 7.09 17.17
CA PRO A 200 11.41 7.40 16.64
C PRO A 200 12.06 6.21 15.91
N GLN A 201 11.82 4.98 16.39
CA GLN A 201 12.33 3.76 15.76
C GLN A 201 11.60 3.48 14.45
N LEU A 202 10.27 3.65 14.38
CA LEU A 202 9.48 3.45 13.17
C LEU A 202 9.95 4.40 12.06
N ARG A 203 10.24 5.68 12.39
CA ARG A 203 10.82 6.64 11.44
C ARG A 203 12.20 6.21 10.93
N LYS A 204 13.04 5.62 11.78
CA LYS A 204 14.33 5.07 11.35
C LYS A 204 14.15 3.89 10.38
N ILE A 205 13.17 3.03 10.63
CA ILE A 205 12.85 1.92 9.71
C ILE A 205 12.39 2.48 8.35
N GLU A 206 11.49 3.46 8.32
CA GLU A 206 11.06 4.12 7.07
C GLU A 206 12.25 4.71 6.31
N THR A 207 13.11 5.47 6.99
CA THR A 207 14.31 6.09 6.41
C THR A 207 15.25 5.03 5.82
N LYS A 208 15.48 3.93 6.53
CA LYS A 208 16.29 2.79 6.05
C LYS A 208 15.78 2.27 4.71
N TYR A 209 14.47 2.06 4.56
CA TYR A 209 13.90 1.57 3.30
C TYR A 209 13.97 2.61 2.18
N LEU A 210 13.78 3.89 2.48
CA LEU A 210 14.00 4.98 1.53
C LEU A 210 15.45 5.01 1.01
N GLU A 211 16.43 4.85 1.90
CA GLU A 211 17.84 4.82 1.53
C GLU A 211 18.20 3.57 0.72
N LEU A 212 17.66 2.41 1.07
CA LEU A 212 17.86 1.18 0.32
C LEU A 212 17.37 1.31 -1.13
N ILE A 213 16.20 1.94 -1.34
CA ILE A 213 15.69 2.21 -2.67
C ILE A 213 16.60 3.18 -3.45
N LYS A 214 17.21 4.16 -2.79
CA LYS A 214 18.08 5.15 -3.44
C LYS A 214 19.49 4.61 -3.76
N SER A 215 19.98 3.64 -3.00
CA SER A 215 21.39 3.25 -2.98
C SER A 215 21.75 2.01 -3.79
N LYS A 216 20.81 1.17 -4.22
CA LYS A 216 21.12 -0.08 -4.92
C LYS A 216 20.17 -0.33 -6.10
N PRO A 217 20.69 -0.80 -7.26
CA PRO A 217 19.86 -1.59 -8.17
C PRO A 217 19.49 -2.88 -7.41
N VAL A 218 18.23 -3.01 -7.05
CA VAL A 218 17.72 -4.20 -6.35
C VAL A 218 17.69 -5.33 -7.38
N GLY A 219 18.51 -6.37 -7.17
CA GLY A 219 18.36 -7.61 -7.90
C GLY A 219 17.01 -8.27 -7.54
N PRO A 220 16.46 -9.15 -8.41
CA PRO A 220 15.23 -9.86 -8.09
C PRO A 220 15.44 -10.71 -6.83
N PHE A 221 14.47 -10.62 -5.89
CA PHE A 221 14.37 -11.56 -4.78
C PHE A 221 13.74 -12.86 -5.25
#